data_abf3e0673b4e9641da1ba52ce28bf4d5
#
_entry.id   abf3e0673b4e9641da1ba52ce28bf4d5
#
_cell.length_a   1.000
_cell.length_b   1.000
_cell.length_c   1.000
_cell.angle_alpha   90.00
_cell.angle_beta   90.00
_cell.angle_gamma   90.00
#
_symmetry.space_group_name_H-M   'P 1'
#
loop_
_entity.id
_entity.type
_entity.pdbx_description
1 polymer ?
#
loop_
_entity_poly.entity_id
_entity_poly.type
_entity_poly.pdbx_seq_one_letter_code
_entity_poly.pdbx_strand_id
1 'polypeptide(L)'
;GGDNCDGTILKTEEELRKYLEIFTQPMEKRKIPWAHIFGNHDHDIKINDITKTKIYENFKYCISKHTENIYGTTNFVLPIKNSKSDNIAFNIWGLDSNNEIRHSNIDIDKNIKLMNMPSMSDKWDIVHFEQLMWYWNSSKEIEDYCGNIINGILFMHIPPWEFQYIVDNPIVTKCTVSTKEIMKIGMLNSGLFSTILQRKDIICIACGHSHNDCFEGTFCNVKMCLDACAGYSPYGTDDLRGGRIFEINENDTNDIKTYMVHYKDLK
;
A
#
# COMPACT_ATOMS: atom_id res chain seq x y z
N GLY A 1 -0.29 -5.57 -1.98
CA GLY A 1 -0.68 -4.51 -1.22
C GLY A 1 -1.66 -4.72 -0.09
N GLY A 2 -1.31 -5.47 1.00
CA GLY A 2 -2.19 -5.69 2.14
C GLY A 2 -3.18 -6.84 1.93
N ASP A 3 -3.93 -7.16 3.00
CA ASP A 3 -4.83 -8.31 3.06
C ASP A 3 -4.13 -9.61 2.65
N ASN A 4 -2.93 -9.81 3.21
CA ASN A 4 -2.13 -11.01 2.94
C ASN A 4 -2.76 -12.24 3.59
N CYS A 5 -3.52 -12.04 4.65
CA CYS A 5 -4.17 -13.07 5.45
C CYS A 5 -5.61 -12.69 5.79
N ASP A 6 -6.46 -13.69 5.97
CA ASP A 6 -7.84 -13.49 6.40
C ASP A 6 -7.97 -13.84 7.90
N GLY A 7 -8.20 -12.82 8.73
CA GLY A 7 -8.40 -12.97 10.18
C GLY A 7 -9.66 -13.73 10.57
N THR A 8 -10.56 -14.03 9.66
CA THR A 8 -11.71 -14.90 9.94
C THR A 8 -11.30 -16.37 9.96
N ILE A 9 -10.20 -16.72 9.30
CA ILE A 9 -9.70 -18.10 9.15
C ILE A 9 -8.55 -18.37 10.11
N LEU A 10 -7.52 -17.51 10.12
CA LEU A 10 -6.33 -17.68 10.94
C LEU A 10 -6.55 -17.16 12.36
N LYS A 11 -6.30 -17.97 13.36
CA LYS A 11 -6.59 -17.67 14.78
C LYS A 11 -5.36 -17.69 15.68
N THR A 12 -4.32 -18.41 15.30
CA THR A 12 -3.13 -18.63 16.11
C THR A 12 -1.86 -18.25 15.39
N GLU A 13 -0.78 -17.98 16.13
CA GLU A 13 0.54 -17.72 15.56
C GLU A 13 1.06 -18.90 14.73
N GLU A 14 0.76 -20.14 15.14
CA GLU A 14 1.18 -21.33 14.41
C GLU A 14 0.49 -21.44 13.06
N GLU A 15 -0.81 -21.17 13.01
CA GLU A 15 -1.57 -21.14 11.75
C GLU A 15 -1.04 -20.04 10.82
N LEU A 16 -0.78 -18.86 11.35
CA LEU A 16 -0.20 -17.75 10.60
C LEU A 16 1.18 -18.13 10.04
N ARG A 17 2.06 -18.72 10.85
CA ARG A 17 3.39 -19.18 10.39
C ARG A 17 3.29 -20.20 9.26
N LYS A 18 2.45 -21.22 9.41
CA LYS A 18 2.25 -22.24 8.38
C LYS A 18 1.70 -21.65 7.07
N TYR A 19 0.76 -20.71 7.18
CA TYR A 19 0.23 -20.02 6.03
C TYR A 19 1.32 -19.23 5.32
N LEU A 20 2.08 -18.43 6.06
CA LEU A 20 3.15 -17.61 5.52
C LEU A 20 4.28 -18.45 4.91
N GLU A 21 4.63 -19.60 5.47
CA GLU A 21 5.59 -20.54 4.87
C GLU A 21 5.17 -20.95 3.45
N ILE A 22 3.88 -21.17 3.22
CA ILE A 22 3.35 -21.52 1.90
C ILE A 22 3.31 -20.28 1.01
N PHE A 23 2.77 -19.18 1.51
CA PHE A 23 2.58 -17.94 0.76
C PHE A 23 3.90 -17.33 0.29
N THR A 24 4.92 -17.33 1.15
CA THR A 24 6.23 -16.72 0.85
C THR A 24 7.20 -17.67 0.13
N GLN A 25 6.87 -18.98 0.07
CA GLN A 25 7.74 -20.00 -0.50
C GLN A 25 8.32 -19.65 -1.89
N PRO A 26 7.55 -19.09 -2.84
CA PRO A 26 8.10 -18.76 -4.17
C PRO A 26 9.22 -17.73 -4.11
N MET A 27 9.12 -16.75 -3.20
CA MET A 27 10.12 -15.71 -2.99
C MET A 27 11.32 -16.24 -2.23
N GLU A 28 11.08 -16.94 -1.12
CA GLU A 28 12.13 -17.53 -0.28
C GLU A 28 13.02 -18.53 -1.06
N LYS A 29 12.40 -19.43 -1.83
CA LYS A 29 13.15 -20.39 -2.68
C LYS A 29 13.99 -19.72 -3.75
N ARG A 30 13.49 -18.63 -4.34
CA ARG A 30 14.19 -17.88 -5.38
C ARG A 30 15.14 -16.83 -4.85
N LYS A 31 15.19 -16.65 -3.52
CA LYS A 31 16.00 -15.62 -2.84
C LYS A 31 15.64 -14.20 -3.31
N ILE A 32 14.36 -13.97 -3.57
CA ILE A 32 13.85 -12.67 -3.97
C ILE A 32 13.53 -11.89 -2.70
N PRO A 33 14.14 -10.71 -2.49
CA PRO A 33 13.75 -9.83 -1.38
C PRO A 33 12.29 -9.41 -1.52
N TRP A 34 11.57 -9.41 -0.41
CA TRP A 34 10.17 -9.03 -0.36
C TRP A 34 9.86 -8.23 0.91
N ALA A 35 8.83 -7.43 0.81
CA ALA A 35 8.30 -6.63 1.91
C ALA A 35 6.79 -6.83 2.01
N HIS A 36 6.23 -6.60 3.18
CA HIS A 36 4.78 -6.70 3.39
C HIS A 36 4.23 -5.40 3.95
N ILE A 37 2.99 -5.11 3.60
CA ILE A 37 2.14 -4.14 4.29
C ILE A 37 0.88 -4.86 4.76
N PHE A 38 0.27 -4.37 5.82
CA PHE A 38 -1.02 -4.86 6.27
C PHE A 38 -2.16 -4.18 5.52
N GLY A 39 -3.22 -4.95 5.29
CA GLY A 39 -4.54 -4.44 4.98
C GLY A 39 -5.47 -4.60 6.17
N ASN A 40 -6.73 -4.21 6.02
CA ASN A 40 -7.68 -4.26 7.13
C ASN A 40 -7.94 -5.70 7.64
N HIS A 41 -7.87 -6.72 6.78
CA HIS A 41 -8.07 -8.11 7.20
C HIS A 41 -6.85 -8.73 7.88
N ASP A 42 -5.66 -8.22 7.66
CA ASP A 42 -4.49 -8.61 8.45
C ASP A 42 -4.65 -8.19 9.92
N HIS A 43 -5.31 -7.06 10.17
CA HIS A 43 -5.62 -6.59 11.53
C HIS A 43 -6.74 -7.39 12.20
N ASP A 44 -7.61 -8.08 11.47
CA ASP A 44 -8.67 -8.92 12.02
C ASP A 44 -8.16 -10.19 12.72
N ILE A 45 -6.92 -10.59 12.46
CA ILE A 45 -6.28 -11.71 13.14
C ILE A 45 -6.08 -11.34 14.61
N LYS A 46 -6.64 -12.14 15.53
CA LYS A 46 -6.59 -11.90 16.99
C LYS A 46 -5.21 -12.20 17.59
N ILE A 47 -4.18 -11.67 16.97
CA ILE A 47 -2.79 -11.68 17.43
C ILE A 47 -2.37 -10.22 17.43
N ASN A 48 -1.58 -9.80 18.39
CA ASN A 48 -1.04 -8.45 18.43
C ASN A 48 -0.28 -8.12 17.13
N ASP A 49 -0.49 -6.94 16.55
CA ASP A 49 0.07 -6.56 15.24
C ASP A 49 1.59 -6.57 15.21
N ILE A 50 2.24 -6.12 16.29
CA ILE A 50 3.71 -6.20 16.43
C ILE A 50 4.18 -7.66 16.40
N THR A 51 3.45 -8.56 17.06
CA THR A 51 3.77 -10.00 17.04
C THR A 51 3.63 -10.57 15.63
N LYS A 52 2.55 -10.21 14.91
CA LYS A 52 2.37 -10.60 13.50
C LYS A 52 3.53 -10.12 12.65
N THR A 53 3.87 -8.85 12.73
CA THR A 53 4.98 -8.25 11.98
C THR A 53 6.29 -8.97 12.24
N LYS A 54 6.60 -9.32 13.51
CA LYS A 54 7.78 -10.11 13.86
C LYS A 54 7.77 -11.52 13.25
N ILE A 55 6.59 -12.11 13.04
CA ILE A 55 6.49 -13.40 12.33
C ILE A 55 6.93 -13.25 10.87
N TYR A 56 6.49 -12.19 10.17
CA TYR A 56 6.95 -11.88 8.81
C TYR A 56 8.47 -11.62 8.77
N GLU A 57 8.98 -10.85 9.71
CA GLU A 57 10.40 -10.49 9.78
C GLU A 57 11.36 -11.66 10.03
N ASN A 58 10.85 -12.82 10.49
CA ASN A 58 11.64 -14.03 10.67
C ASN A 58 11.94 -14.75 9.34
N PHE A 59 11.28 -14.42 8.25
CA PHE A 59 11.60 -14.96 6.93
C PHE A 59 12.88 -14.34 6.39
N LYS A 60 13.73 -15.17 5.81
CA LYS A 60 15.10 -14.79 5.44
C LYS A 60 15.18 -13.66 4.42
N TYR A 61 14.23 -13.62 3.49
CA TYR A 61 14.21 -12.63 2.42
C TYR A 61 13.13 -11.54 2.64
N CYS A 62 12.46 -11.54 3.78
CA CYS A 62 11.64 -10.41 4.22
C CYS A 62 12.55 -9.26 4.65
N ILE A 63 12.48 -8.15 3.92
CA ILE A 63 13.35 -6.98 4.15
C ILE A 63 12.64 -5.82 4.82
N SER A 64 11.30 -5.83 4.90
CA SER A 64 10.57 -4.83 5.69
C SER A 64 10.80 -5.05 7.18
N LYS A 65 10.90 -3.95 7.91
CA LYS A 65 11.05 -3.94 9.36
C LYS A 65 10.04 -2.99 9.98
N HIS A 66 9.48 -3.39 11.11
CA HIS A 66 8.61 -2.53 11.89
C HIS A 66 9.34 -1.25 12.32
N THR A 67 8.70 -0.12 12.13
CA THR A 67 9.17 1.16 12.67
C THR A 67 8.49 1.42 14.00
N GLU A 68 9.29 1.53 15.07
CA GLU A 68 8.79 1.76 16.43
C GLU A 68 8.31 3.20 16.63
N ASN A 69 7.44 3.39 17.63
CA ASN A 69 6.96 4.69 18.09
C ASN A 69 6.19 5.53 17.08
N ILE A 70 5.55 4.87 16.10
CA ILE A 70 4.56 5.49 15.21
C ILE A 70 3.31 4.64 15.14
N TYR A 71 2.18 5.23 14.80
CA TYR A 71 0.92 4.53 14.63
C TYR A 71 1.00 3.56 13.43
N GLY A 72 0.31 2.41 13.53
CA GLY A 72 0.41 1.32 12.57
C GLY A 72 1.70 0.50 12.74
N THR A 73 1.82 -0.60 12.03
CA THR A 73 2.93 -1.56 12.21
C THR A 73 3.75 -1.81 10.96
N THR A 74 3.22 -1.54 9.78
CA THR A 74 3.92 -1.80 8.52
C THR A 74 4.36 -0.52 7.81
N ASN A 75 4.95 0.38 8.59
CA ASN A 75 5.55 1.60 8.06
C ASN A 75 7.04 1.39 7.87
N PHE A 76 7.55 1.57 6.65
CA PHE A 76 8.97 1.41 6.34
C PHE A 76 9.38 2.21 5.11
N VAL A 77 10.68 2.45 4.99
CA VAL A 77 11.32 2.86 3.74
C VAL A 77 12.45 1.90 3.40
N LEU A 78 12.53 1.48 2.16
CA LEU A 78 13.55 0.58 1.62
C LEU A 78 14.30 1.29 0.50
N PRO A 79 15.48 1.87 0.78
CA PRO A 79 16.31 2.47 -0.23
C PRO A 79 16.91 1.43 -1.17
N ILE A 80 16.79 1.68 -2.46
CA ILE A 80 17.40 0.87 -3.52
C ILE A 80 18.67 1.58 -3.98
N LYS A 81 19.80 0.90 -3.87
CA LYS A 81 21.08 1.42 -4.32
C LYS A 81 21.20 1.38 -5.84
N ASN A 82 21.98 2.30 -6.38
CA ASN A 82 22.40 2.26 -7.77
C ASN A 82 23.25 1.01 -8.04
N SER A 83 23.14 0.43 -9.22
CA SER A 83 23.88 -0.80 -9.60
C SER A 83 25.40 -0.63 -9.64
N LYS A 84 25.90 0.61 -9.75
CA LYS A 84 27.33 0.94 -9.92
C LYS A 84 27.95 1.69 -8.74
N SER A 85 27.14 2.04 -7.72
CA SER A 85 27.60 2.81 -6.57
C SER A 85 26.75 2.50 -5.33
N ASP A 86 27.17 2.98 -4.17
CA ASP A 86 26.40 2.92 -2.93
C ASP A 86 25.33 4.01 -2.80
N ASN A 87 25.20 4.89 -3.80
CA ASN A 87 24.21 5.94 -3.79
C ASN A 87 22.80 5.37 -3.88
N ILE A 88 21.83 5.97 -3.20
CA ILE A 88 20.42 5.60 -3.29
C ILE A 88 19.90 6.11 -4.64
N ALA A 89 19.33 5.21 -5.44
CA ALA A 89 18.73 5.50 -6.73
C ALA A 89 17.22 5.70 -6.66
N PHE A 90 16.56 4.98 -5.74
CA PHE A 90 15.10 4.98 -5.63
C PHE A 90 14.66 4.53 -4.23
N ASN A 91 13.44 4.88 -3.81
CA ASN A 91 12.88 4.45 -2.53
C ASN A 91 11.58 3.65 -2.71
N ILE A 92 11.43 2.59 -1.94
CA ILE A 92 10.15 1.90 -1.76
C ILE A 92 9.63 2.25 -0.36
N TRP A 93 8.47 2.89 -0.32
CA TRP A 93 7.77 3.25 0.90
C TRP A 93 6.62 2.28 1.17
N GLY A 94 6.45 1.88 2.41
CA GLY A 94 5.25 1.22 2.90
C GLY A 94 4.60 2.08 3.98
N LEU A 95 3.30 2.30 3.90
CA LEU A 95 2.51 2.92 4.97
C LEU A 95 1.35 2.00 5.34
N ASP A 96 1.23 1.75 6.63
CA ASP A 96 0.05 1.09 7.18
C ASP A 96 -1.16 2.02 7.04
N SER A 97 -2.14 1.60 6.25
CA SER A 97 -3.40 2.34 6.13
C SER A 97 -4.39 2.05 7.26
N ASN A 98 -3.94 1.24 8.22
CA ASN A 98 -4.69 0.83 9.39
C ASN A 98 -5.96 0.01 9.07
N ASN A 99 -6.89 -0.08 10.03
CA ASN A 99 -8.10 -0.88 9.92
C ASN A 99 -9.35 0.01 9.98
N GLU A 100 -10.19 -0.21 10.96
CA GLU A 100 -11.40 0.57 11.17
C GLU A 100 -11.16 1.72 12.13
N ILE A 101 -11.71 2.88 11.83
CA ILE A 101 -11.54 4.11 12.61
C ILE A 101 -12.01 3.96 14.07
N ARG A 102 -12.96 3.04 14.33
CA ARG A 102 -13.41 2.70 15.69
C ARG A 102 -12.32 2.10 16.58
N HIS A 103 -11.23 1.63 15.99
CA HIS A 103 -10.05 1.09 16.68
C HIS A 103 -8.96 2.14 16.86
N SER A 104 -9.13 3.31 16.27
CA SER A 104 -8.24 4.45 16.45
C SER A 104 -8.64 5.27 17.67
N ASN A 105 -7.81 6.24 18.01
CA ASN A 105 -8.09 7.24 19.05
C ASN A 105 -8.85 8.48 18.51
N ILE A 106 -9.36 8.40 17.28
CA ILE A 106 -10.14 9.49 16.67
C ILE A 106 -11.61 9.33 17.08
N ASP A 107 -12.14 10.32 17.77
CA ASP A 107 -13.55 10.36 18.15
C ASP A 107 -14.38 10.92 16.98
N ILE A 108 -15.18 10.06 16.36
CA ILE A 108 -16.11 10.44 15.29
C ILE A 108 -17.54 10.43 15.85
N ASP A 109 -18.26 11.51 15.65
CA ASP A 109 -19.69 11.56 15.95
C ASP A 109 -20.44 10.46 15.16
N LYS A 110 -20.96 9.48 15.89
CA LYS A 110 -21.73 8.35 15.33
C LYS A 110 -23.00 8.77 14.58
N ASN A 111 -23.40 10.03 14.70
CA ASN A 111 -24.57 10.60 14.01
C ASN A 111 -24.22 11.25 12.67
N ILE A 112 -22.94 11.34 12.30
CA ILE A 112 -22.54 11.84 11.00
C ILE A 112 -23.08 10.88 9.93
N LYS A 113 -24.07 11.34 9.19
CA LYS A 113 -24.52 10.69 7.97
C LYS A 113 -23.74 11.30 6.81
N LEU A 114 -22.92 10.49 6.16
CA LEU A 114 -22.27 10.87 4.91
C LEU A 114 -23.31 11.06 3.82
N MET A 115 -23.82 12.28 3.72
CA MET A 115 -24.87 12.63 2.75
C MET A 115 -24.29 12.59 1.34
N ASN A 116 -24.78 11.65 0.51
CA ASN A 116 -24.53 11.60 -0.94
C ASN A 116 -23.06 11.37 -1.39
N MET A 117 -22.26 10.69 -0.61
CA MET A 117 -20.92 10.28 -1.00
C MET A 117 -20.78 8.74 -0.97
N PRO A 118 -21.28 8.02 -1.98
CA PRO A 118 -21.36 6.56 -1.95
C PRO A 118 -19.99 5.86 -1.90
N SER A 119 -18.93 6.54 -2.31
CA SER A 119 -17.56 6.03 -2.25
C SER A 119 -16.89 6.21 -0.88
N MET A 120 -17.49 6.97 0.02
CA MET A 120 -16.95 7.15 1.37
C MET A 120 -17.51 6.13 2.34
N SER A 121 -16.69 5.73 3.29
CA SER A 121 -17.05 4.85 4.39
C SER A 121 -16.68 5.51 5.71
N ASP A 122 -17.61 5.51 6.66
CA ASP A 122 -17.39 5.86 8.06
C ASP A 122 -16.62 4.78 8.84
N LYS A 123 -16.26 3.72 8.15
CA LYS A 123 -15.63 2.54 8.74
C LYS A 123 -14.11 2.65 8.79
N TRP A 124 -13.48 3.12 7.71
CA TRP A 124 -12.04 3.02 7.54
C TRP A 124 -11.27 4.13 8.23
N ASP A 125 -10.13 3.74 8.79
CA ASP A 125 -9.17 4.65 9.43
C ASP A 125 -8.41 5.47 8.38
N ILE A 126 -7.51 6.30 8.84
CA ILE A 126 -6.66 7.18 8.02
C ILE A 126 -5.18 6.88 8.29
N VAL A 127 -4.32 7.40 7.45
CA VAL A 127 -2.90 7.55 7.81
C VAL A 127 -2.81 8.64 8.87
N HIS A 128 -2.36 8.29 10.08
CA HIS A 128 -2.31 9.20 11.23
C HIS A 128 -1.21 10.25 11.10
N PHE A 129 -1.37 11.35 11.83
CA PHE A 129 -0.40 12.46 11.80
C PHE A 129 1.02 12.02 12.14
N GLU A 130 1.20 11.09 13.06
CA GLU A 130 2.50 10.51 13.43
C GLU A 130 3.17 9.80 12.26
N GLN A 131 2.39 9.10 11.43
CA GLN A 131 2.86 8.45 10.20
C GLN A 131 3.28 9.50 9.15
N LEU A 132 2.50 10.59 9.01
CA LEU A 132 2.84 11.70 8.10
C LEU A 132 4.12 12.39 8.53
N MET A 133 4.30 12.64 9.82
CA MET A 133 5.51 13.24 10.37
C MET A 133 6.72 12.32 10.18
N TRP A 134 6.55 11.02 10.41
CA TRP A 134 7.60 10.04 10.16
C TRP A 134 8.00 10.03 8.68
N TYR A 135 7.04 9.94 7.77
CA TYR A 135 7.31 9.99 6.33
C TYR A 135 8.06 11.28 5.95
N TRP A 136 7.56 12.44 6.40
CA TRP A 136 8.18 13.73 6.12
C TRP A 136 9.63 13.78 6.59
N ASN A 137 9.89 13.38 7.82
CA ASN A 137 11.21 13.44 8.41
C ASN A 137 12.17 12.43 7.73
N SER A 138 11.75 11.20 7.54
CA SER A 138 12.56 10.17 6.86
C SER A 138 12.89 10.56 5.42
N SER A 139 11.93 11.13 4.67
CA SER A 139 12.16 11.64 3.33
C SER A 139 13.18 12.77 3.33
N LYS A 140 13.11 13.66 4.32
CA LYS A 140 14.06 14.77 4.48
C LYS A 140 15.46 14.27 4.87
N GLU A 141 15.56 13.31 5.76
CA GLU A 141 16.83 12.69 6.15
C GLU A 141 17.51 12.02 4.94
N ILE A 142 16.74 11.35 4.08
CA ILE A 142 17.27 10.76 2.83
C ILE A 142 17.73 11.85 1.86
N GLU A 143 16.96 12.92 1.70
CA GLU A 143 17.37 14.08 0.87
C GLU A 143 18.67 14.71 1.39
N ASP A 144 18.77 14.95 2.70
CA ASP A 144 19.95 15.54 3.34
C ASP A 144 21.18 14.61 3.17
N TYR A 145 21.00 13.30 3.30
CA TYR A 145 22.06 12.31 3.09
C TYR A 145 22.53 12.24 1.63
N CYS A 146 21.59 12.30 0.67
CA CYS A 146 21.88 12.18 -0.77
C CYS A 146 22.26 13.51 -1.42
N GLY A 147 21.95 14.64 -0.79
CA GLY A 147 22.12 15.98 -1.34
C GLY A 147 21.06 16.36 -2.41
N ASN A 148 20.08 15.50 -2.64
CA ASN A 148 18.98 15.72 -3.58
C ASN A 148 17.78 14.84 -3.21
N ILE A 149 16.60 15.20 -3.73
CA ILE A 149 15.39 14.41 -3.60
C ILE A 149 15.54 13.09 -4.38
N ILE A 150 15.22 11.98 -3.73
CA ILE A 150 15.22 10.65 -4.34
C ILE A 150 13.79 10.21 -4.59
N ASN A 151 13.45 9.93 -5.83
CA ASN A 151 12.13 9.44 -6.22
C ASN A 151 11.78 8.10 -5.55
N GLY A 152 10.49 7.88 -5.34
CA GLY A 152 10.00 6.66 -4.71
C GLY A 152 8.58 6.29 -5.12
N ILE A 153 8.22 5.06 -4.77
CA ILE A 153 6.87 4.52 -4.85
C ILE A 153 6.35 4.22 -3.44
N LEU A 154 5.10 4.60 -3.19
CA LEU A 154 4.39 4.30 -1.95
C LEU A 154 3.42 3.16 -2.15
N PHE A 155 3.53 2.14 -1.31
CA PHE A 155 2.56 1.06 -1.17
C PHE A 155 1.73 1.25 0.10
N MET A 156 0.42 1.17 -0.02
CA MET A 156 -0.53 1.14 1.08
C MET A 156 -1.77 0.34 0.68
N HIS A 157 -2.63 -0.05 1.63
CA HIS A 157 -3.77 -0.90 1.32
C HIS A 157 -5.01 -0.08 0.96
N ILE A 158 -5.56 0.67 1.92
CA ILE A 158 -6.76 1.48 1.71
C ILE A 158 -6.39 2.75 0.95
N PRO A 159 -7.00 3.00 -0.21
CA PRO A 159 -6.65 4.15 -1.04
C PRO A 159 -6.97 5.49 -0.35
N PRO A 160 -6.13 6.52 -0.52
CA PRO A 160 -6.48 7.89 -0.13
C PRO A 160 -7.55 8.49 -1.06
N TRP A 161 -8.12 9.60 -0.64
CA TRP A 161 -9.25 10.28 -1.29
C TRP A 161 -9.05 10.58 -2.77
N GLU A 162 -7.85 10.88 -3.15
CA GLU A 162 -7.49 11.31 -4.49
C GLU A 162 -7.70 10.21 -5.54
N PHE A 163 -7.77 8.94 -5.13
CA PHE A 163 -8.14 7.85 -6.03
C PHE A 163 -9.56 7.99 -6.57
N GLN A 164 -10.51 8.49 -5.75
CA GLN A 164 -11.86 8.77 -6.25
C GLN A 164 -11.86 9.87 -7.31
N TYR A 165 -11.06 10.91 -7.11
CA TYR A 165 -10.93 12.00 -8.10
C TYR A 165 -10.48 11.47 -9.47
N ILE A 166 -9.56 10.50 -9.49
CA ILE A 166 -9.06 9.89 -10.72
C ILE A 166 -10.18 9.19 -11.47
N VAL A 167 -10.99 8.40 -10.78
CA VAL A 167 -12.11 7.66 -11.37
C VAL A 167 -13.20 8.60 -11.89
N ASP A 168 -13.49 9.66 -11.16
CA ASP A 168 -14.52 10.65 -11.52
C ASP A 168 -14.09 11.54 -12.70
N ASN A 169 -12.77 11.65 -12.96
CA ASN A 169 -12.21 12.50 -14.00
C ASN A 169 -11.28 11.74 -14.96
N PRO A 170 -11.73 10.64 -15.59
CA PRO A 170 -10.84 9.71 -16.29
C PRO A 170 -10.13 10.31 -17.49
N ILE A 171 -10.72 11.32 -18.15
CA ILE A 171 -10.10 11.99 -19.31
C ILE A 171 -8.92 12.84 -18.85
N VAL A 172 -9.10 13.66 -17.83
CA VAL A 172 -8.07 14.57 -17.30
C VAL A 172 -6.91 13.82 -16.69
N THR A 173 -7.23 12.73 -15.97
CA THR A 173 -6.27 11.90 -15.25
C THR A 173 -5.66 10.80 -16.12
N LYS A 174 -6.08 10.68 -17.37
CA LYS A 174 -5.70 9.59 -18.29
C LYS A 174 -5.96 8.20 -17.69
N CYS A 175 -7.03 8.09 -16.90
CA CYS A 175 -7.36 6.87 -16.20
C CYS A 175 -7.85 5.78 -17.15
N THR A 176 -7.22 4.63 -17.08
CA THR A 176 -7.67 3.39 -17.74
C THR A 176 -8.48 2.60 -16.73
N VAL A 177 -9.80 2.72 -16.77
CA VAL A 177 -10.67 2.18 -15.73
C VAL A 177 -11.24 0.82 -16.11
N SER A 178 -11.15 -0.11 -15.16
CA SER A 178 -12.06 -1.25 -15.07
C SER A 178 -12.68 -1.25 -13.67
N THR A 179 -13.50 -0.25 -13.36
CA THR A 179 -14.22 -0.21 -12.08
C THR A 179 -15.56 -0.93 -12.22
N LYS A 180 -15.81 -1.87 -11.33
CA LYS A 180 -17.11 -2.58 -11.20
C LYS A 180 -17.75 -2.34 -9.84
N GLU A 181 -17.04 -1.73 -8.94
CA GLU A 181 -17.48 -1.43 -7.58
C GLU A 181 -17.33 0.07 -7.27
N ILE A 182 -18.05 0.50 -6.25
CA ILE A 182 -17.82 1.78 -5.62
C ILE A 182 -16.64 1.60 -4.67
N MET A 183 -15.53 2.24 -4.96
CA MET A 183 -14.35 2.23 -4.10
C MET A 183 -14.71 2.82 -2.73
N LYS A 184 -14.45 2.06 -1.67
CA LYS A 184 -14.76 2.48 -0.30
C LYS A 184 -13.50 3.04 0.36
N ILE A 185 -13.36 4.35 0.34
CA ILE A 185 -12.29 5.09 1.00
C ILE A 185 -12.75 5.62 2.37
N GLY A 186 -11.81 5.94 3.25
CA GLY A 186 -12.13 6.55 4.55
C GLY A 186 -12.79 7.92 4.40
N MET A 187 -13.67 8.28 5.34
CA MET A 187 -14.40 9.55 5.32
C MET A 187 -13.51 10.77 5.63
N LEU A 188 -12.42 10.58 6.31
CA LEU A 188 -11.49 11.65 6.68
C LEU A 188 -10.29 11.68 5.74
N ASN A 189 -9.89 12.89 5.36
CA ASN A 189 -8.64 13.09 4.62
C ASN A 189 -7.50 13.36 5.60
N SER A 190 -6.47 12.53 5.58
CA SER A 190 -5.29 12.66 6.45
C SER A 190 -4.34 13.80 6.05
N GLY A 191 -4.46 14.30 4.81
CA GLY A 191 -3.47 15.20 4.23
C GLY A 191 -2.25 14.50 3.64
N LEU A 192 -2.25 13.17 3.53
CA LEU A 192 -1.13 12.40 2.98
C LEU A 192 -0.73 12.88 1.58
N PHE A 193 -1.70 13.01 0.67
CA PHE A 193 -1.42 13.41 -0.71
C PHE A 193 -0.81 14.81 -0.79
N SER A 194 -1.32 15.77 -0.01
CA SER A 194 -0.75 17.12 0.04
C SER A 194 0.67 17.13 0.63
N THR A 195 0.96 16.23 1.58
CA THR A 195 2.31 16.03 2.12
C THR A 195 3.26 15.50 1.06
N ILE A 196 2.83 14.51 0.28
CA ILE A 196 3.58 13.96 -0.87
C ILE A 196 3.89 15.04 -1.90
N LEU A 197 2.90 15.87 -2.28
CA LEU A 197 3.10 16.96 -3.23
C LEU A 197 4.09 18.01 -2.74
N GLN A 198 4.17 18.24 -1.43
CA GLN A 198 5.14 19.16 -0.84
C GLN A 198 6.55 18.56 -0.81
N ARG A 199 6.68 17.26 -0.51
CA ARG A 199 7.98 16.55 -0.50
C ARG A 199 8.51 16.29 -1.90
N LYS A 200 7.66 16.02 -2.89
CA LYS A 200 8.00 15.78 -4.31
C LYS A 200 8.86 14.54 -4.56
N ASP A 201 8.89 13.61 -3.62
CA ASP A 201 9.70 12.39 -3.68
C ASP A 201 8.91 11.15 -4.08
N ILE A 202 7.61 11.08 -3.76
CA ILE A 202 6.74 9.99 -4.20
C ILE A 202 6.10 10.33 -5.54
N ILE A 203 6.45 9.56 -6.56
CA ILE A 203 5.95 9.74 -7.94
C ILE A 203 4.89 8.69 -8.32
N CYS A 204 4.69 7.68 -7.47
CA CYS A 204 3.68 6.66 -7.66
C CYS A 204 3.10 6.20 -6.32
N ILE A 205 1.78 5.97 -6.28
CA ILE A 205 1.08 5.34 -5.14
C ILE A 205 0.37 4.10 -5.67
N ALA A 206 0.56 2.96 -5.00
CA ALA A 206 -0.06 1.69 -5.34
C ALA A 206 -0.90 1.18 -4.16
N CYS A 207 -2.17 0.89 -4.42
CA CYS A 207 -3.15 0.45 -3.42
C CYS A 207 -3.86 -0.84 -3.83
N GLY A 208 -4.52 -1.48 -2.85
CA GLY A 208 -5.40 -2.63 -3.01
C GLY A 208 -6.82 -2.31 -2.54
N HIS A 209 -7.36 -3.16 -1.64
CA HIS A 209 -8.63 -3.00 -0.93
C HIS A 209 -9.88 -3.24 -1.77
N SER A 210 -9.97 -2.71 -2.97
CA SER A 210 -11.12 -2.89 -3.85
C SER A 210 -10.90 -4.08 -4.79
N HIS A 211 -11.59 -5.20 -4.52
CA HIS A 211 -11.29 -6.50 -5.14
C HIS A 211 -11.65 -6.60 -6.62
N ASN A 212 -12.61 -5.79 -7.08
CA ASN A 212 -13.11 -5.81 -8.46
C ASN A 212 -12.66 -4.60 -9.30
N ASP A 213 -11.76 -3.78 -8.76
CA ASP A 213 -11.27 -2.59 -9.42
C ASP A 213 -9.79 -2.74 -9.77
N CYS A 214 -9.48 -2.38 -11.01
CA CYS A 214 -8.11 -2.33 -11.50
C CYS A 214 -7.97 -1.13 -12.42
N PHE A 215 -7.17 -0.16 -12.03
CA PHE A 215 -6.92 1.01 -12.86
C PHE A 215 -5.58 1.68 -12.55
N GLU A 216 -5.18 2.55 -13.45
CA GLU A 216 -4.11 3.52 -13.23
C GLU A 216 -4.53 4.87 -13.79
N GLY A 217 -4.01 5.92 -13.19
CA GLY A 217 -4.21 7.29 -13.63
C GLY A 217 -3.14 8.20 -13.05
N THR A 218 -3.15 9.46 -13.44
CA THR A 218 -2.18 10.45 -12.96
C THR A 218 -2.90 11.69 -12.45
N PHE A 219 -2.58 12.08 -11.24
CA PHE A 219 -3.07 13.31 -10.63
C PHE A 219 -1.91 14.09 -10.02
N CYS A 220 -1.80 15.38 -10.34
CA CYS A 220 -0.71 16.26 -9.90
C CYS A 220 0.70 15.66 -10.13
N ASN A 221 0.92 15.01 -11.27
CA ASN A 221 2.14 14.29 -11.65
C ASN A 221 2.49 13.06 -10.77
N VAL A 222 1.59 12.62 -9.91
CA VAL A 222 1.71 11.36 -9.17
C VAL A 222 0.90 10.29 -9.90
N LYS A 223 1.53 9.19 -10.28
CA LYS A 223 0.86 8.01 -10.83
C LYS A 223 0.14 7.29 -9.69
N MET A 224 -1.08 6.85 -9.90
CA MET A 224 -1.90 6.18 -8.89
C MET A 224 -2.45 4.90 -9.48
N CYS A 225 -2.16 3.78 -8.82
CA CYS A 225 -2.50 2.43 -9.28
C CYS A 225 -3.36 1.73 -8.22
N LEU A 226 -4.51 1.24 -8.62
CA LEU A 226 -5.35 0.38 -7.81
C LEU A 226 -5.39 -1.01 -8.44
N ASP A 227 -5.20 -2.05 -7.64
CA ASP A 227 -5.11 -3.42 -8.12
C ASP A 227 -6.19 -4.28 -7.50
N ALA A 228 -6.82 -5.08 -8.36
CA ALA A 228 -7.80 -6.06 -7.96
C ALA A 228 -7.19 -7.17 -7.09
N CYS A 229 -8.05 -7.95 -6.48
CA CYS A 229 -7.67 -9.06 -5.63
C CYS A 229 -6.81 -10.10 -6.37
N ALA A 230 -5.69 -10.49 -5.78
CA ALA A 230 -4.86 -11.57 -6.30
C ALA A 230 -5.36 -12.96 -5.88
N GLY A 231 -5.83 -13.11 -4.64
CA GLY A 231 -6.26 -14.39 -4.10
C GLY A 231 -7.63 -14.86 -4.60
N TYR A 232 -7.88 -16.17 -4.54
CA TYR A 232 -9.17 -16.79 -4.92
C TYR A 232 -10.14 -16.96 -3.75
N SER A 233 -9.67 -16.83 -2.52
CA SER A 233 -10.50 -17.03 -1.32
C SER A 233 -11.60 -15.98 -1.15
N PRO A 234 -11.31 -14.67 -1.26
CA PRO A 234 -12.35 -13.66 -1.17
C PRO A 234 -13.09 -13.49 -2.49
N TYR A 235 -14.18 -12.72 -2.46
CA TYR A 235 -14.85 -12.29 -3.68
C TYR A 235 -13.90 -11.54 -4.62
N GLY A 236 -14.20 -11.50 -5.88
CA GLY A 236 -13.41 -10.81 -6.90
C GLY A 236 -13.75 -11.28 -8.31
N THR A 237 -13.27 -10.57 -9.30
CA THR A 237 -13.44 -10.91 -10.71
C THR A 237 -12.23 -11.69 -11.21
N ASP A 238 -12.40 -12.94 -11.59
CA ASP A 238 -11.29 -13.83 -11.99
C ASP A 238 -10.45 -13.27 -13.15
N ASP A 239 -11.07 -12.57 -14.07
CA ASP A 239 -10.38 -11.91 -15.19
C ASP A 239 -9.41 -10.79 -14.76
N LEU A 240 -9.60 -10.21 -13.57
CA LEU A 240 -8.77 -9.14 -13.04
C LEU A 240 -7.70 -9.64 -12.07
N ARG A 241 -7.79 -10.90 -11.60
CA ARG A 241 -6.84 -11.46 -10.64
C ARG A 241 -5.44 -11.52 -11.21
N GLY A 242 -4.47 -11.12 -10.39
CA GLY A 242 -3.08 -11.08 -10.83
C GLY A 242 -2.19 -10.25 -9.92
N GLY A 243 -1.12 -9.74 -10.48
CA GLY A 243 -0.19 -8.84 -9.81
C GLY A 243 0.27 -7.73 -10.75
N ARG A 244 0.58 -6.58 -10.18
CA ARG A 244 1.13 -5.45 -10.93
C ARG A 244 2.66 -5.48 -10.88
N ILE A 245 3.26 -5.22 -12.02
CA ILE A 245 4.71 -5.03 -12.17
C ILE A 245 5.00 -3.53 -12.23
N PHE A 246 6.06 -3.12 -11.56
CA PHE A 246 6.63 -1.79 -11.66
C PHE A 246 8.07 -1.91 -12.12
N GLU A 247 8.37 -1.34 -13.29
CA GLU A 247 9.72 -1.29 -13.84
C GLU A 247 10.29 0.11 -13.63
N ILE A 248 11.43 0.18 -12.95
CA ILE A 248 12.12 1.42 -12.63
C ILE A 248 13.48 1.41 -13.29
N ASN A 249 13.77 2.46 -14.06
CA ASN A 249 15.07 2.66 -14.68
C ASN A 249 15.94 3.52 -13.76
N GLU A 250 17.05 2.97 -13.24
CA GLU A 250 17.95 3.71 -12.35
C GLU A 250 18.59 4.96 -12.96
N ASN A 251 18.64 5.05 -14.29
CA ASN A 251 19.18 6.22 -15.00
C ASN A 251 18.11 7.30 -15.27
N ASP A 252 16.83 6.98 -15.11
CA ASP A 252 15.71 7.90 -15.18
C ASP A 252 14.58 7.39 -14.31
N THR A 253 14.58 7.82 -13.06
CA THR A 253 13.60 7.42 -12.06
C THR A 253 12.34 8.29 -12.05
N ASN A 254 12.19 9.23 -13.00
CA ASN A 254 11.01 10.10 -13.07
C ASN A 254 9.80 9.42 -13.70
N ASP A 255 10.01 8.34 -14.45
CA ASP A 255 8.92 7.56 -15.04
C ASP A 255 8.96 6.11 -14.55
N ILE A 256 7.83 5.66 -14.02
CA ILE A 256 7.60 4.27 -13.64
C ILE A 256 6.72 3.63 -14.71
N LYS A 257 7.27 2.65 -15.42
CA LYS A 257 6.49 1.80 -16.29
C LYS A 257 5.78 0.75 -15.45
N THR A 258 4.47 0.59 -15.65
CA THR A 258 3.69 -0.38 -14.89
C THR A 258 2.65 -1.08 -15.77
N TYR A 259 2.34 -2.32 -15.43
CA TYR A 259 1.32 -3.13 -16.10
C TYR A 259 0.87 -4.30 -15.23
N MET A 260 -0.35 -4.77 -15.47
CA MET A 260 -0.88 -5.97 -14.81
C MET A 260 -0.43 -7.24 -15.53
N VAL A 261 -0.14 -8.26 -14.72
CA VAL A 261 0.02 -9.66 -15.16
C VAL A 261 -1.15 -10.44 -14.60
N HIS A 262 -2.14 -10.74 -15.43
CA HIS A 262 -3.31 -11.49 -15.00
C HIS A 262 -3.06 -12.99 -15.02
N TYR A 263 -3.61 -13.71 -14.03
CA TYR A 263 -3.41 -15.17 -13.93
C TYR A 263 -3.96 -15.93 -15.13
N LYS A 264 -5.06 -15.44 -15.74
CA LYS A 264 -5.63 -16.02 -16.96
C LYS A 264 -4.66 -16.02 -18.15
N ASP A 265 -3.66 -15.11 -18.14
CA ASP A 265 -2.69 -14.94 -19.22
C ASP A 265 -1.42 -15.78 -18.97
N LEU A 266 -1.27 -16.35 -17.77
CA LEU A 266 -0.18 -17.26 -17.42
C LEU A 266 -0.53 -18.67 -17.90
N LYS A 267 0.29 -19.20 -18.80
CA LYS A 267 0.17 -20.57 -19.33
C LYS A 267 1.02 -21.55 -18.53
#